data_9ca76ee311223a3638b17da6b519dd22
#
_entry.id   9ca76ee311223a3638b17da6b519dd22
#
_cell.length_a   1.000
_cell.length_b   1.000
_cell.length_c   1.000
_cell.angle_alpha   90.00
_cell.angle_beta   90.00
_cell.angle_gamma   90.00
#
_symmetry.space_group_name_H-M   'P 1'
#
loop_
_entity.id
_entity.type
_entity.pdbx_description
1 polymer ?
#
loop_
_entity_poly.entity_id
_entity_poly.type
_entity_poly.pdbx_seq_one_letter_code
_entity_poly.pdbx_strand_id
1 'polypeptide(L)'
;MENGTLICQGFTFVEGPRWHEGALWFSDFYDEAVFRVVPGELPEKVFSVPQQPSGLGWLPNGDLLVSSMLDKTLYRWSETQGLNEYADVSAIAERRINDMLVEPSGRAWVGNFGFVHQDGEAIAPGTLARIDTDRSVHAAAGDLLFANGMVLIDGGKTLVVAETYRGCLTAFDIESTGDLVNRRLWAQLPEGDVPDGICVDAEEAIWVASPTTGSVLRLLEGGEVTDNIQTGRKAIACALGGNDGRTLFICTSNSTDRHICLESRAAAIHALEVSIPST
;
A
#
# COMPACT_ATOMS: atom_id res chain seq x y z
N MET A 1 18.88 -6.26 -8.16
CA MET A 1 18.90 -6.25 -6.67
C MET A 1 19.97 -7.21 -6.22
N GLU A 2 21.03 -6.71 -5.65
CA GLU A 2 22.11 -7.54 -5.11
C GLU A 2 21.56 -8.29 -3.88
N ASN A 3 21.72 -9.62 -3.85
CA ASN A 3 21.22 -10.53 -2.79
C ASN A 3 19.70 -10.73 -2.68
N GLY A 4 18.89 -10.16 -3.55
CA GLY A 4 17.44 -10.40 -3.55
C GLY A 4 17.05 -11.70 -4.25
N THR A 5 16.13 -12.46 -3.65
CA THR A 5 15.55 -13.68 -4.24
C THR A 5 14.28 -13.33 -5.00
N LEU A 6 14.15 -13.78 -6.25
CA LEU A 6 12.90 -13.66 -7.00
C LEU A 6 11.86 -14.61 -6.40
N ILE A 7 10.72 -14.06 -5.96
CA ILE A 7 9.58 -14.83 -5.46
C ILE A 7 8.63 -15.20 -6.60
N CYS A 8 8.19 -14.21 -7.36
CA CYS A 8 7.34 -14.44 -8.53
C CYS A 8 7.45 -13.27 -9.53
N GLN A 9 7.07 -13.54 -10.78
CA GLN A 9 7.10 -12.56 -11.88
C GLN A 9 6.07 -12.90 -12.96
N GLY A 10 5.93 -12.04 -13.96
CA GLY A 10 4.99 -12.23 -15.07
C GLY A 10 3.67 -11.50 -14.88
N PHE A 11 3.62 -10.58 -13.93
CA PHE A 11 2.47 -9.75 -13.61
C PHE A 11 2.47 -8.45 -14.41
N THR A 12 1.32 -7.80 -14.44
CA THR A 12 1.16 -6.51 -15.12
C THR A 12 1.67 -5.36 -14.26
N PHE A 13 1.12 -5.18 -13.05
CA PHE A 13 1.54 -4.17 -12.09
C PHE A 13 1.13 -4.59 -10.67
N VAL A 14 2.10 -5.02 -9.88
CA VAL A 14 1.87 -5.57 -8.54
C VAL A 14 1.93 -4.50 -7.46
N GLU A 15 0.95 -4.51 -6.55
CA GLU A 15 0.72 -3.53 -5.49
C GLU A 15 0.10 -4.13 -4.23
N GLY A 16 0.04 -3.31 -3.18
CA GLY A 16 -0.63 -3.64 -1.93
C GLY A 16 -0.14 -4.93 -1.28
N PRO A 17 1.19 -5.21 -1.24
CA PRO A 17 1.68 -6.47 -0.67
C PRO A 17 1.38 -6.53 0.83
N ARG A 18 0.90 -7.68 1.29
CA ARG A 18 0.65 -7.94 2.71
C ARG A 18 1.04 -9.38 3.05
N TRP A 19 1.77 -9.57 4.11
CA TRP A 19 2.03 -10.89 4.67
C TRP A 19 0.91 -11.29 5.60
N HIS A 20 0.25 -12.41 5.32
CA HIS A 20 -0.86 -12.91 6.12
C HIS A 20 -0.90 -14.43 6.12
N GLU A 21 -0.97 -15.04 7.31
CA GLU A 21 -1.09 -16.50 7.50
C GLU A 21 -0.12 -17.35 6.67
N GLY A 22 1.17 -16.95 6.66
CA GLY A 22 2.22 -17.70 5.98
C GLY A 22 2.31 -17.51 4.48
N ALA A 23 1.54 -16.60 3.91
CA ALA A 23 1.56 -16.25 2.48
C ALA A 23 1.70 -14.74 2.25
N LEU A 24 2.30 -14.37 1.14
CA LEU A 24 2.28 -13.01 0.64
C LEU A 24 1.07 -12.82 -0.27
N TRP A 25 0.22 -11.87 0.08
CA TRP A 25 -0.92 -11.44 -0.72
C TRP A 25 -0.59 -10.15 -1.44
N PHE A 26 -1.11 -9.96 -2.66
CA PHE A 26 -0.88 -8.76 -3.45
C PHE A 26 -1.95 -8.58 -4.53
N SER A 27 -2.09 -7.35 -4.98
CA SER A 27 -2.96 -6.98 -6.11
C SER A 27 -2.17 -6.94 -7.40
N ASP A 28 -2.78 -7.35 -8.52
CA ASP A 28 -2.32 -7.00 -9.87
C ASP A 28 -3.34 -6.08 -10.52
N PHE A 29 -2.97 -4.80 -10.70
CA PHE A 29 -3.88 -3.73 -11.15
C PHE A 29 -4.57 -4.06 -12.45
N TYR A 30 -3.82 -4.43 -13.48
CA TYR A 30 -4.36 -4.53 -14.82
C TYR A 30 -4.84 -5.94 -15.20
N ASP A 31 -4.48 -6.95 -14.41
CA ASP A 31 -5.11 -8.27 -14.43
C ASP A 31 -6.39 -8.31 -13.56
N GLU A 32 -6.70 -7.20 -12.90
CA GLU A 32 -7.91 -7.00 -12.08
C GLU A 32 -8.13 -8.17 -11.10
N ALA A 33 -7.06 -8.52 -10.37
CA ALA A 33 -7.10 -9.70 -9.51
C ALA A 33 -6.22 -9.56 -8.27
N VAL A 34 -6.60 -10.28 -7.23
CA VAL A 34 -5.80 -10.52 -6.04
C VAL A 34 -5.16 -11.90 -6.13
N PHE A 35 -3.88 -11.93 -5.82
CA PHE A 35 -3.05 -13.14 -5.79
C PHE A 35 -2.50 -13.40 -4.40
N ARG A 36 -2.13 -14.65 -4.14
CA ARG A 36 -1.31 -15.04 -3.01
C ARG A 36 -0.17 -15.94 -3.47
N VAL A 37 0.92 -15.93 -2.71
CA VAL A 37 2.05 -16.84 -2.93
C VAL A 37 2.64 -17.28 -1.59
N VAL A 38 2.79 -18.57 -1.41
CA VAL A 38 3.60 -19.14 -0.33
C VAL A 38 5.05 -19.21 -0.85
N PRO A 39 6.05 -18.73 -0.11
CA PRO A 39 7.44 -18.77 -0.57
C PRO A 39 7.87 -20.18 -0.97
N GLY A 40 8.37 -20.32 -2.21
CA GLY A 40 8.74 -21.60 -2.80
C GLY A 40 7.65 -22.28 -3.63
N GLU A 41 6.44 -21.74 -3.65
CA GLU A 41 5.33 -22.21 -4.47
C GLU A 41 5.04 -21.24 -5.63
N LEU A 42 4.18 -21.67 -6.56
CA LEU A 42 3.70 -20.80 -7.62
C LEU A 42 2.60 -19.86 -7.08
N PRO A 43 2.53 -18.62 -7.58
CA PRO A 43 1.47 -17.70 -7.20
C PRO A 43 0.10 -18.23 -7.67
N GLU A 44 -0.90 -18.04 -6.83
CA GLU A 44 -2.27 -18.42 -7.07
C GLU A 44 -3.16 -17.18 -7.22
N LYS A 45 -3.97 -17.12 -8.27
CA LYS A 45 -5.05 -16.14 -8.37
C LYS A 45 -6.19 -16.55 -7.44
N VAL A 46 -6.50 -15.70 -6.46
CA VAL A 46 -7.54 -16.00 -5.47
C VAL A 46 -8.91 -15.56 -5.98
N PHE A 47 -9.04 -14.31 -6.44
CA PHE A 47 -10.28 -13.78 -7.01
C PHE A 47 -10.01 -12.59 -7.93
N SER A 48 -11.02 -12.26 -8.75
CA SER A 48 -11.02 -11.04 -9.56
C SER A 48 -11.74 -9.91 -8.86
N VAL A 49 -11.29 -8.68 -9.08
CA VAL A 49 -11.86 -7.44 -8.58
C VAL A 49 -12.41 -6.63 -9.75
N PRO A 50 -13.57 -5.96 -9.63
CA PRO A 50 -14.25 -5.34 -10.78
C PRO A 50 -13.44 -4.24 -11.51
N GLN A 51 -12.69 -3.42 -10.77
CA GLN A 51 -12.10 -2.18 -11.31
C GLN A 51 -10.75 -1.84 -10.67
N GLN A 52 -9.69 -2.60 -11.02
CA GLN A 52 -8.31 -2.38 -10.60
C GLN A 52 -8.11 -2.43 -9.07
N PRO A 53 -7.77 -3.59 -8.49
CA PRO A 53 -7.46 -3.71 -7.06
C PRO A 53 -6.16 -2.98 -6.73
N SER A 54 -6.08 -2.37 -5.53
CA SER A 54 -4.87 -1.80 -4.98
C SER A 54 -4.62 -2.29 -3.55
N GLY A 55 -4.95 -1.53 -2.53
CA GLY A 55 -4.70 -1.87 -1.14
C GLY A 55 -5.48 -3.08 -0.63
N LEU A 56 -4.85 -3.83 0.26
CA LEU A 56 -5.39 -5.01 0.92
C LEU A 56 -5.35 -4.84 2.45
N GLY A 57 -6.27 -5.46 3.17
CA GLY A 57 -6.24 -5.53 4.63
C GLY A 57 -7.30 -6.47 5.19
N TRP A 58 -7.08 -7.05 6.37
CA TRP A 58 -7.98 -8.03 6.97
C TRP A 58 -8.83 -7.41 8.06
N LEU A 59 -10.11 -7.74 8.02
CA LEU A 59 -11.05 -7.50 9.13
C LEU A 59 -10.76 -8.47 10.29
N PRO A 60 -11.17 -8.12 11.52
CA PRO A 60 -10.96 -8.99 12.70
C PRO A 60 -11.59 -10.39 12.58
N ASN A 61 -12.57 -10.57 11.71
CA ASN A 61 -13.22 -11.86 11.45
C ASN A 61 -12.50 -12.72 10.40
N GLY A 62 -11.35 -12.25 9.86
CA GLY A 62 -10.56 -12.92 8.84
C GLY A 62 -10.97 -12.63 7.40
N ASP A 63 -12.01 -11.86 7.14
CA ASP A 63 -12.39 -11.46 5.79
C ASP A 63 -11.39 -10.42 5.25
N LEU A 64 -11.03 -10.54 3.98
CA LEU A 64 -10.14 -9.61 3.29
C LEU A 64 -10.93 -8.41 2.74
N LEU A 65 -10.47 -7.19 3.00
CA LEU A 65 -10.89 -6.01 2.26
C LEU A 65 -9.91 -5.71 1.14
N VAL A 66 -10.42 -5.25 0.02
CA VAL A 66 -9.65 -4.77 -1.14
C VAL A 66 -10.22 -3.46 -1.65
N SER A 67 -9.37 -2.48 -1.91
CA SER A 67 -9.76 -1.26 -2.59
C SER A 67 -9.85 -1.50 -4.09
N SER A 68 -10.99 -1.13 -4.71
CA SER A 68 -11.20 -1.15 -6.16
C SER A 68 -11.16 0.28 -6.68
N MET A 69 -10.11 0.60 -7.45
CA MET A 69 -9.66 1.99 -7.67
C MET A 69 -10.65 2.84 -8.47
N LEU A 70 -11.19 2.31 -9.57
CA LEU A 70 -11.91 3.11 -10.55
C LEU A 70 -13.38 3.31 -10.17
N ASP A 71 -14.01 2.33 -9.57
CA ASP A 71 -15.37 2.41 -9.04
C ASP A 71 -15.43 2.96 -7.60
N LYS A 72 -14.26 3.19 -6.98
CA LYS A 72 -14.12 3.83 -5.66
C LYS A 72 -14.87 3.08 -4.57
N THR A 73 -14.80 1.75 -4.63
CA THR A 73 -15.52 0.84 -3.74
C THR A 73 -14.54 -0.08 -3.02
N LEU A 74 -14.73 -0.27 -1.73
CA LEU A 74 -14.09 -1.34 -0.99
C LEU A 74 -14.95 -2.59 -1.14
N TYR A 75 -14.30 -3.69 -1.51
CA TYR A 75 -14.93 -4.99 -1.54
C TYR A 75 -14.43 -5.85 -0.38
N ARG A 76 -15.32 -6.69 0.16
CA ARG A 76 -15.01 -7.72 1.14
C ARG A 76 -15.04 -9.08 0.47
N TRP A 77 -14.00 -9.86 0.66
CA TRP A 77 -13.90 -11.23 0.17
C TRP A 77 -13.75 -12.21 1.31
N SER A 78 -14.40 -13.37 1.18
CA SER A 78 -14.15 -14.56 2.00
C SER A 78 -14.33 -15.82 1.16
N GLU A 79 -13.71 -16.92 1.56
CA GLU A 79 -13.83 -18.20 0.84
C GLU A 79 -15.29 -18.69 0.72
N THR A 80 -16.10 -18.40 1.75
CA THR A 80 -17.48 -18.90 1.81
C THR A 80 -18.50 -18.02 1.11
N GLN A 81 -18.26 -16.70 1.03
CA GLN A 81 -19.23 -15.74 0.47
C GLN A 81 -18.78 -15.11 -0.83
N GLY A 82 -17.52 -15.33 -1.24
CA GLY A 82 -16.94 -14.67 -2.41
C GLY A 82 -16.78 -13.16 -2.20
N LEU A 83 -16.72 -12.41 -3.29
CA LEU A 83 -16.52 -10.97 -3.31
C LEU A 83 -17.87 -10.23 -3.21
N ASN A 84 -17.99 -9.28 -2.30
CA ASN A 84 -19.18 -8.45 -2.08
C ASN A 84 -18.79 -7.01 -1.80
N GLU A 85 -19.60 -6.04 -2.21
CA GLU A 85 -19.42 -4.64 -1.85
C GLU A 85 -19.42 -4.45 -0.33
N TYR A 86 -18.49 -3.64 0.16
CA TYR A 86 -18.35 -3.34 1.58
C TYR A 86 -18.67 -1.89 1.90
N ALA A 87 -18.05 -0.95 1.17
CA ALA A 87 -18.29 0.48 1.34
C ALA A 87 -17.99 1.26 0.03
N ASP A 88 -18.87 2.16 -0.34
CA ASP A 88 -18.67 3.13 -1.43
C ASP A 88 -18.09 4.42 -0.84
N VAL A 89 -16.92 4.82 -1.31
CA VAL A 89 -16.22 6.05 -0.87
C VAL A 89 -16.27 7.16 -1.92
N SER A 90 -17.08 7.03 -2.96
CA SER A 90 -17.18 7.99 -4.07
C SER A 90 -17.62 9.38 -3.68
N ALA A 91 -18.36 9.51 -2.57
CA ALA A 91 -18.76 10.81 -2.01
C ALA A 91 -17.57 11.61 -1.43
N ILE A 92 -16.45 10.94 -1.10
CA ILE A 92 -15.25 11.56 -0.52
C ILE A 92 -14.11 11.55 -1.54
N ALA A 93 -13.88 10.44 -2.20
CA ALA A 93 -12.84 10.29 -3.21
C ALA A 93 -13.36 10.75 -4.57
N GLU A 94 -13.09 11.99 -4.97
CA GLU A 94 -13.49 12.51 -6.29
C GLU A 94 -12.82 11.75 -7.45
N ARG A 95 -11.62 11.26 -7.24
CA ARG A 95 -10.81 10.50 -8.21
C ARG A 95 -10.58 9.06 -7.74
N ARG A 96 -9.68 8.33 -8.42
CA ARG A 96 -9.33 6.95 -8.09
C ARG A 96 -8.91 6.83 -6.64
N ILE A 97 -9.39 5.80 -5.96
CA ILE A 97 -8.83 5.41 -4.66
C ILE A 97 -7.53 4.62 -4.88
N ASN A 98 -6.76 4.41 -3.81
CA ASN A 98 -5.44 3.80 -3.87
C ASN A 98 -5.24 2.77 -2.75
N ASP A 99 -4.05 2.76 -2.15
CA ASP A 99 -3.75 1.85 -1.04
C ASP A 99 -4.68 2.11 0.16
N MET A 100 -4.79 1.10 0.99
CA MET A 100 -5.63 1.10 2.18
C MET A 100 -4.93 0.43 3.35
N LEU A 101 -5.38 0.77 4.55
CA LEU A 101 -4.98 0.14 5.80
C LEU A 101 -6.24 -0.27 6.57
N VAL A 102 -6.22 -1.46 7.16
CA VAL A 102 -7.24 -1.91 8.11
C VAL A 102 -6.62 -2.03 9.50
N GLU A 103 -7.22 -1.32 10.47
CA GLU A 103 -6.80 -1.41 11.86
C GLU A 103 -7.23 -2.74 12.49
N PRO A 104 -6.59 -3.17 13.58
CA PRO A 104 -7.05 -4.32 14.37
C PRO A 104 -8.49 -4.21 14.88
N SER A 105 -9.02 -2.99 14.98
CA SER A 105 -10.43 -2.71 15.31
C SER A 105 -11.41 -3.08 14.19
N GLY A 106 -10.93 -3.16 12.95
CA GLY A 106 -11.72 -3.30 11.72
C GLY A 106 -12.05 -1.97 11.04
N ARG A 107 -11.60 -0.82 11.58
CA ARG A 107 -11.66 0.46 10.87
C ARG A 107 -10.69 0.44 9.71
N ALA A 108 -11.08 1.02 8.57
CA ALA A 108 -10.22 1.12 7.40
C ALA A 108 -9.95 2.58 7.01
N TRP A 109 -8.77 2.81 6.45
CA TRP A 109 -8.32 4.08 5.88
C TRP A 109 -8.01 3.85 4.41
N VAL A 110 -8.49 4.75 3.55
CA VAL A 110 -8.30 4.63 2.09
C VAL A 110 -7.81 5.93 1.51
N GLY A 111 -6.66 5.87 0.85
CA GLY A 111 -6.10 6.99 0.10
C GLY A 111 -6.78 7.19 -1.25
N ASN A 112 -6.60 8.37 -1.84
CA ASN A 112 -6.96 8.62 -3.22
C ASN A 112 -5.97 9.57 -3.89
N PHE A 113 -6.01 9.61 -5.22
CA PHE A 113 -5.06 10.39 -6.01
C PHE A 113 -5.30 11.89 -5.94
N GLY A 114 -6.54 12.34 -5.75
CA GLY A 114 -6.93 13.74 -5.85
C GLY A 114 -7.01 14.27 -7.30
N PHE A 115 -6.27 13.66 -8.26
CA PHE A 115 -6.22 14.03 -9.68
C PHE A 115 -5.87 12.81 -10.53
N VAL A 116 -6.04 12.92 -11.86
CA VAL A 116 -5.66 11.86 -12.80
C VAL A 116 -4.50 12.35 -13.68
N HIS A 117 -3.28 11.99 -13.27
CA HIS A 117 -2.06 12.41 -13.96
C HIS A 117 -2.03 11.97 -15.44
N GLN A 118 -2.50 10.77 -15.73
CA GLN A 118 -2.54 10.20 -17.08
C GLN A 118 -3.46 11.00 -18.03
N ASP A 119 -4.45 11.69 -17.50
CA ASP A 119 -5.37 12.53 -18.26
C ASP A 119 -4.88 13.99 -18.38
N GLY A 120 -3.68 14.28 -17.87
CA GLY A 120 -3.10 15.62 -17.90
C GLY A 120 -3.76 16.61 -16.93
N GLU A 121 -4.49 16.11 -15.93
CA GLU A 121 -5.03 16.96 -14.87
C GLU A 121 -3.91 17.63 -14.06
N ALA A 122 -4.18 18.85 -13.60
CA ALA A 122 -3.28 19.52 -12.67
C ALA A 122 -3.22 18.75 -11.33
N ILE A 123 -2.05 18.74 -10.70
CA ILE A 123 -1.88 18.16 -9.36
C ILE A 123 -2.85 18.83 -8.39
N ALA A 124 -3.68 18.06 -7.75
CA ALA A 124 -4.66 18.49 -6.76
C ALA A 124 -4.66 17.56 -5.55
N PRO A 125 -4.93 18.08 -4.34
CA PRO A 125 -4.97 17.24 -3.16
C PRO A 125 -6.21 16.33 -3.15
N GLY A 126 -6.05 15.16 -2.54
CA GLY A 126 -7.14 14.25 -2.21
C GLY A 126 -7.52 14.30 -0.73
N THR A 127 -8.58 13.60 -0.40
CA THR A 127 -9.10 13.46 0.96
C THR A 127 -9.04 11.99 1.38
N LEU A 128 -8.31 11.69 2.47
CA LEU A 128 -8.30 10.36 3.07
C LEU A 128 -9.71 10.01 3.55
N ALA A 129 -10.21 8.85 3.15
CA ALA A 129 -11.48 8.33 3.63
C ALA A 129 -11.25 7.39 4.82
N ARG A 130 -12.13 7.48 5.83
CA ARG A 130 -12.25 6.55 6.95
C ARG A 130 -13.53 5.75 6.80
N ILE A 131 -13.44 4.45 6.97
CA ILE A 131 -14.58 3.55 7.02
C ILE A 131 -14.62 2.93 8.43
N ASP A 132 -15.65 3.24 9.20
CA ASP A 132 -15.84 2.71 10.54
C ASP A 132 -16.39 1.28 10.52
N THR A 133 -16.41 0.60 11.66
CA THR A 133 -16.82 -0.81 11.78
C THR A 133 -18.31 -1.03 11.45
N ASP A 134 -19.12 0.00 11.53
CA ASP A 134 -20.53 -0.01 11.10
C ASP A 134 -20.69 0.30 9.59
N ARG A 135 -19.56 0.45 8.87
CA ARG A 135 -19.42 0.80 7.46
C ARG A 135 -19.80 2.25 7.10
N SER A 136 -20.00 3.11 8.09
CA SER A 136 -20.14 4.55 7.81
C SER A 136 -18.83 5.10 7.25
N VAL A 137 -18.95 6.01 6.29
CA VAL A 137 -17.83 6.58 5.54
C VAL A 137 -17.66 8.05 5.88
N HIS A 138 -16.46 8.45 6.25
CA HIS A 138 -16.14 9.80 6.72
C HIS A 138 -14.91 10.36 6.01
N ALA A 139 -14.90 11.67 5.77
CA ALA A 139 -13.69 12.39 5.39
C ALA A 139 -12.79 12.52 6.64
N ALA A 140 -11.59 11.96 6.58
CA ALA A 140 -10.67 11.91 7.71
C ALA A 140 -9.64 13.04 7.69
N ALA A 141 -8.96 13.23 6.57
CA ALA A 141 -7.96 14.29 6.39
C ALA A 141 -7.93 14.74 4.93
N GLY A 142 -8.02 16.04 4.72
CA GLY A 142 -7.85 16.66 3.39
C GLY A 142 -6.43 17.12 3.12
N ASP A 143 -6.22 17.73 1.95
CA ASP A 143 -4.93 18.30 1.52
C ASP A 143 -3.78 17.30 1.56
N LEU A 144 -4.00 16.09 1.07
CA LEU A 144 -2.99 15.05 0.87
C LEU A 144 -2.65 14.94 -0.63
N LEU A 145 -1.38 15.13 -0.99
CA LEU A 145 -0.95 15.04 -2.38
C LEU A 145 -0.64 13.60 -2.76
N PHE A 146 -1.67 12.88 -3.24
CA PHE A 146 -1.60 11.48 -3.62
C PHE A 146 -1.29 10.59 -2.41
N ALA A 147 -2.28 10.44 -1.53
CA ALA A 147 -2.20 9.53 -0.39
C ALA A 147 -2.01 8.08 -0.88
N ASN A 148 -0.90 7.47 -0.48
CA ASN A 148 -0.44 6.16 -0.91
C ASN A 148 -0.32 5.21 0.29
N GLY A 149 0.78 4.46 0.41
CA GLY A 149 0.98 3.52 1.50
C GLY A 149 0.76 4.13 2.89
N MET A 150 0.25 3.33 3.80
CA MET A 150 -0.07 3.74 5.17
C MET A 150 0.40 2.71 6.19
N VAL A 151 0.83 3.18 7.36
CA VAL A 151 1.18 2.32 8.50
C VAL A 151 0.68 2.92 9.81
N LEU A 152 0.52 2.05 10.81
CA LEU A 152 0.27 2.44 12.20
C LEU A 152 1.55 2.30 13.01
N ILE A 153 1.84 3.28 13.82
CA ILE A 153 2.93 3.28 14.80
C ILE A 153 2.39 3.65 16.18
N ASP A 154 3.26 3.67 17.18
CA ASP A 154 2.91 4.03 18.57
C ASP A 154 1.74 3.18 19.11
N GLY A 155 1.84 1.86 18.87
CA GLY A 155 0.81 0.91 19.30
C GLY A 155 -0.57 1.17 18.65
N GLY A 156 -0.61 1.68 17.43
CA GLY A 156 -1.82 1.97 16.67
C GLY A 156 -2.47 3.32 16.98
N LYS A 157 -1.75 4.23 17.64
CA LYS A 157 -2.26 5.57 17.98
C LYS A 157 -1.89 6.64 16.96
N THR A 158 -0.93 6.34 16.09
CA THR A 158 -0.47 7.26 15.05
C THR A 158 -0.59 6.60 13.69
N LEU A 159 -1.28 7.27 12.77
CA LEU A 159 -1.34 6.91 11.35
C LEU A 159 -0.27 7.70 10.61
N VAL A 160 0.59 7.00 9.86
CA VAL A 160 1.53 7.63 8.94
C VAL A 160 1.11 7.34 7.51
N VAL A 161 1.01 8.37 6.69
CA VAL A 161 0.56 8.33 5.30
C VAL A 161 1.68 8.81 4.38
N ALA A 162 1.98 8.04 3.35
CA ALA A 162 2.87 8.43 2.27
C ALA A 162 2.16 9.44 1.34
N GLU A 163 2.75 10.61 1.13
CA GLU A 163 2.28 11.61 0.16
C GLU A 163 3.22 11.63 -1.04
N THR A 164 2.89 10.86 -2.09
CA THR A 164 3.78 10.65 -3.25
C THR A 164 4.25 11.95 -3.88
N TYR A 165 3.33 12.87 -4.19
CA TYR A 165 3.66 14.14 -4.86
C TYR A 165 4.15 15.24 -3.91
N ARG A 166 4.09 15.02 -2.59
CA ARG A 166 4.74 15.89 -1.60
C ARG A 166 6.15 15.42 -1.25
N GLY A 167 6.48 14.17 -1.60
CA GLY A 167 7.77 13.55 -1.32
C GLY A 167 8.03 13.33 0.17
N CYS A 168 6.99 13.12 0.96
CA CYS A 168 7.12 13.01 2.42
C CYS A 168 6.17 11.97 3.03
N LEU A 169 6.43 11.66 4.29
CA LEU A 169 5.53 10.92 5.16
C LEU A 169 4.87 11.89 6.14
N THR A 170 3.55 11.85 6.22
CA THR A 170 2.74 12.73 7.10
C THR A 170 2.10 11.89 8.20
N ALA A 171 2.26 12.29 9.46
CA ALA A 171 1.67 11.62 10.61
C ALA A 171 0.44 12.36 11.15
N PHE A 172 -0.47 11.57 11.70
CA PHE A 172 -1.66 12.03 12.42
C PHE A 172 -1.83 11.21 13.70
N ASP A 173 -2.23 11.84 14.78
CA ASP A 173 -2.69 11.12 15.96
C ASP A 173 -4.13 10.68 15.74
N ILE A 174 -4.48 9.45 16.15
CA ILE A 174 -5.81 8.88 16.03
C ILE A 174 -6.51 9.02 17.37
N GLU A 175 -7.59 9.79 17.43
CA GLU A 175 -8.45 9.87 18.62
C GLU A 175 -9.32 8.63 18.78
N SER A 176 -9.86 8.42 19.98
CA SER A 176 -10.77 7.28 20.27
C SER A 176 -12.02 7.26 19.37
N THR A 177 -12.44 8.42 18.87
CA THR A 177 -13.52 8.58 17.89
C THR A 177 -13.11 8.14 16.47
N GLY A 178 -11.80 7.97 16.22
CA GLY A 178 -11.24 7.76 14.90
C GLY A 178 -10.92 9.05 14.15
N ASP A 179 -11.06 10.20 14.76
CA ASP A 179 -10.69 11.46 14.14
C ASP A 179 -9.17 11.61 14.10
N LEU A 180 -8.65 12.14 12.99
CA LEU A 180 -7.25 12.42 12.80
C LEU A 180 -6.94 13.85 13.25
N VAL A 181 -6.01 13.99 14.18
CA VAL A 181 -5.59 15.27 14.73
C VAL A 181 -4.07 15.41 14.69
N ASN A 182 -3.55 16.57 15.05
CA ASN A 182 -2.11 16.83 15.18
C ASN A 182 -1.29 16.46 13.94
N ARG A 183 -1.79 16.82 12.73
CA ARG A 183 -1.05 16.61 11.47
C ARG A 183 0.37 17.17 11.59
N ARG A 184 1.38 16.36 11.27
CA ARG A 184 2.79 16.74 11.29
C ARG A 184 3.59 16.04 10.21
N LEU A 185 4.70 16.66 9.79
CA LEU A 185 5.69 15.98 8.97
C LEU A 185 6.35 14.89 9.82
N TRP A 186 6.28 13.62 9.37
CA TRP A 186 7.00 12.52 10.01
C TRP A 186 8.42 12.40 9.45
N ALA A 187 8.55 12.44 8.12
CA ALA A 187 9.84 12.46 7.43
C ALA A 187 9.72 13.12 6.05
N GLN A 188 10.73 13.94 5.70
CA GLN A 188 10.96 14.35 4.32
C GLN A 188 11.88 13.31 3.66
N LEU A 189 11.53 12.81 2.47
CA LEU A 189 12.39 11.91 1.72
C LEU A 189 13.58 12.67 1.11
N PRO A 190 14.69 11.98 0.83
CA PRO A 190 15.80 12.54 0.07
C PRO A 190 15.36 13.08 -1.29
N GLU A 191 16.10 14.05 -1.82
CA GLU A 191 15.82 14.64 -3.14
C GLU A 191 15.80 13.57 -4.23
N GLY A 192 14.75 13.56 -5.05
CA GLY A 192 14.54 12.59 -6.12
C GLY A 192 13.71 11.36 -5.72
N ASP A 193 13.58 11.07 -4.43
CA ASP A 193 12.71 10.01 -3.94
C ASP A 193 11.28 10.48 -3.76
N VAL A 194 10.33 9.61 -4.09
CA VAL A 194 8.91 9.80 -3.79
C VAL A 194 8.38 8.55 -3.09
N PRO A 195 7.60 8.66 -2.02
CA PRO A 195 7.07 7.50 -1.34
C PRO A 195 5.89 6.91 -2.10
N ASP A 196 5.86 5.56 -2.17
CA ASP A 196 4.76 4.78 -2.73
C ASP A 196 4.24 3.82 -1.66
N GLY A 197 4.27 2.49 -1.85
CA GLY A 197 3.90 1.55 -0.80
C GLY A 197 4.95 1.47 0.31
N ILE A 198 4.48 1.45 1.57
CA ILE A 198 5.34 1.47 2.77
C ILE A 198 4.98 0.35 3.75
N CYS A 199 5.93 -0.04 4.59
CA CYS A 199 5.69 -0.92 5.74
C CYS A 199 6.53 -0.50 6.94
N VAL A 200 6.15 -0.93 8.15
CA VAL A 200 6.81 -0.58 9.41
C VAL A 200 7.47 -1.79 10.04
N ASP A 201 8.62 -1.59 10.69
CA ASP A 201 9.32 -2.63 11.44
C ASP A 201 9.16 -2.47 12.97
N ALA A 202 9.74 -3.43 13.72
CA ALA A 202 9.61 -3.48 15.18
C ALA A 202 10.33 -2.34 15.93
N GLU A 203 11.14 -1.55 15.26
CA GLU A 203 11.73 -0.30 15.79
C GLU A 203 10.92 0.94 15.39
N GLU A 204 9.72 0.75 14.80
CA GLU A 204 8.87 1.80 14.23
C GLU A 204 9.55 2.62 13.12
N ALA A 205 10.64 2.09 12.54
CA ALA A 205 11.19 2.64 11.30
C ALA A 205 10.33 2.22 10.11
N ILE A 206 10.22 3.11 9.12
CA ILE A 206 9.37 2.89 7.96
C ILE A 206 10.21 2.58 6.73
N TRP A 207 9.93 1.43 6.13
CA TRP A 207 10.45 1.06 4.82
C TRP A 207 9.57 1.68 3.74
N VAL A 208 10.21 2.38 2.81
CA VAL A 208 9.54 3.20 1.79
C VAL A 208 10.02 2.78 0.41
N ALA A 209 9.13 2.28 -0.42
CA ALA A 209 9.43 2.06 -1.83
C ALA A 209 9.37 3.38 -2.60
N SER A 210 10.36 3.61 -3.48
CA SER A 210 10.47 4.81 -4.31
C SER A 210 10.56 4.44 -5.79
N PRO A 211 9.49 4.67 -6.58
CA PRO A 211 9.49 4.32 -8.00
C PRO A 211 10.35 5.24 -8.87
N THR A 212 10.71 6.42 -8.41
CA THR A 212 11.53 7.37 -9.15
C THR A 212 13.00 7.00 -9.16
N THR A 213 13.55 6.61 -8.03
CA THR A 213 14.96 6.23 -7.86
C THR A 213 15.19 4.72 -7.97
N GLY A 214 14.11 3.93 -7.84
CA GLY A 214 14.19 2.47 -7.79
C GLY A 214 14.80 1.95 -6.50
N SER A 215 14.66 2.70 -5.42
CA SER A 215 15.16 2.34 -4.09
C SER A 215 14.05 1.93 -3.13
N VAL A 216 14.41 1.16 -2.13
CA VAL A 216 13.62 0.99 -0.91
C VAL A 216 14.46 1.51 0.25
N LEU A 217 13.95 2.56 0.90
CA LEU A 217 14.64 3.26 1.98
C LEU A 217 14.07 2.84 3.33
N ARG A 218 14.91 2.65 4.34
CA ARG A 218 14.46 2.56 5.73
C ARG A 218 14.68 3.91 6.40
N LEU A 219 13.61 4.53 6.87
CA LEU A 219 13.61 5.86 7.46
C LEU A 219 13.26 5.80 8.94
N LEU A 220 13.97 6.58 9.74
CA LEU A 220 13.56 6.96 11.10
C LEU A 220 12.69 8.22 11.06
N GLU A 221 11.93 8.47 12.13
CA GLU A 221 11.24 9.75 12.31
C GLU A 221 12.23 10.91 12.20
N GLY A 222 11.87 11.95 11.45
CA GLY A 222 12.77 13.05 11.11
C GLY A 222 13.54 12.89 9.81
N GLY A 223 13.51 11.71 9.17
CA GLY A 223 14.02 11.49 7.80
C GLY A 223 15.44 10.94 7.70
N GLU A 224 16.04 10.48 8.82
CA GLU A 224 17.32 9.77 8.75
C GLU A 224 17.15 8.45 7.98
N VAL A 225 17.97 8.25 6.95
CA VAL A 225 18.02 7.01 6.15
C VAL A 225 19.04 6.06 6.77
N THR A 226 18.59 4.93 7.29
CA THR A 226 19.46 3.89 7.89
C THR A 226 19.81 2.77 6.92
N ASP A 227 18.96 2.51 5.94
CA ASP A 227 19.16 1.50 4.90
C ASP A 227 18.67 2.00 3.55
N ASN A 228 19.36 1.56 2.48
CA ASN A 228 19.00 1.89 1.09
C ASN A 228 19.25 0.66 0.20
N ILE A 229 18.18 0.08 -0.31
CA ILE A 229 18.20 -1.08 -1.19
C ILE A 229 17.90 -0.64 -2.61
N GLN A 230 18.87 -0.80 -3.52
CA GLN A 230 18.69 -0.51 -4.94
C GLN A 230 18.09 -1.72 -5.66
N THR A 231 16.91 -1.55 -6.26
CA THR A 231 16.21 -2.65 -6.95
C THR A 231 16.65 -2.82 -8.41
N GLY A 232 17.24 -1.78 -9.00
CA GLY A 232 17.55 -1.71 -10.44
C GLY A 232 16.32 -1.54 -11.33
N ARG A 233 15.15 -1.36 -10.73
CA ARG A 233 13.83 -1.18 -11.37
C ARG A 233 13.03 -0.19 -10.53
N LYS A 234 11.82 0.18 -10.95
CA LYS A 234 10.91 0.94 -10.08
C LYS A 234 10.51 0.09 -8.89
N ALA A 235 10.77 0.55 -7.68
CA ALA A 235 10.23 -0.04 -6.45
C ALA A 235 8.86 0.58 -6.20
N ILE A 236 7.82 -0.26 -6.18
CA ILE A 236 6.43 0.19 -6.13
C ILE A 236 5.88 0.10 -4.71
N ALA A 237 6.04 -1.04 -4.08
CA ALA A 237 5.56 -1.26 -2.72
C ALA A 237 6.45 -2.25 -1.98
N CYS A 238 6.37 -2.26 -0.65
CA CYS A 238 7.08 -3.22 0.16
C CYS A 238 6.22 -3.71 1.34
N ALA A 239 6.55 -4.91 1.82
CA ALA A 239 5.94 -5.50 3.00
C ALA A 239 6.96 -6.34 3.76
N LEU A 240 6.91 -6.29 5.09
CA LEU A 240 7.66 -7.21 5.96
C LEU A 240 6.82 -8.45 6.26
N GLY A 241 7.49 -9.60 6.31
CA GLY A 241 6.84 -10.87 6.62
C GLY A 241 7.86 -12.01 6.73
N GLY A 242 7.44 -13.20 6.32
CA GLY A 242 8.21 -14.43 6.55
C GLY A 242 7.94 -15.02 7.94
N ASN A 243 8.46 -16.22 8.20
CA ASN A 243 8.18 -16.93 9.44
C ASN A 243 8.74 -16.23 10.69
N ASP A 244 9.77 -15.43 10.53
CA ASP A 244 10.44 -14.68 11.61
C ASP A 244 10.22 -13.15 11.48
N GLY A 245 9.40 -12.71 10.51
CA GLY A 245 9.12 -11.30 10.25
C GLY A 245 10.26 -10.53 9.56
N ARG A 246 11.37 -11.21 9.18
CA ARG A 246 12.58 -10.56 8.67
C ARG A 246 12.72 -10.58 7.16
N THR A 247 11.69 -11.01 6.45
CA THR A 247 11.69 -10.99 5.00
C THR A 247 11.02 -9.71 4.50
N LEU A 248 11.78 -8.85 3.85
CA LEU A 248 11.26 -7.69 3.14
C LEU A 248 10.90 -8.10 1.72
N PHE A 249 9.62 -8.13 1.40
CA PHE A 249 9.09 -8.33 0.05
C PHE A 249 8.99 -6.99 -0.66
N ILE A 250 9.45 -6.95 -1.91
CA ILE A 250 9.50 -5.72 -2.71
C ILE A 250 8.81 -5.96 -4.05
N CYS A 251 7.73 -5.23 -4.29
CA CYS A 251 7.06 -5.16 -5.59
C CYS A 251 7.85 -4.25 -6.52
N THR A 252 8.17 -4.75 -7.72
CA THR A 252 8.93 -4.00 -8.71
C THR A 252 8.25 -4.00 -10.07
N SER A 253 8.43 -2.90 -10.83
CA SER A 253 7.97 -2.80 -12.21
C SER A 253 9.00 -2.07 -13.08
N ASN A 254 8.95 -2.28 -14.39
CA ASN A 254 9.75 -1.49 -15.35
C ASN A 254 9.06 -0.18 -15.72
N SER A 255 7.74 -0.10 -15.57
CA SER A 255 6.93 1.04 -15.94
C SER A 255 5.73 1.20 -15.01
N THR A 256 5.15 2.40 -14.98
CA THR A 256 3.83 2.70 -14.41
C THR A 256 2.79 2.96 -15.50
N ASP A 257 3.21 2.99 -16.78
CA ASP A 257 2.30 3.14 -17.91
C ASP A 257 1.53 1.86 -18.16
N ARG A 258 0.20 1.97 -18.19
CA ARG A 258 -0.71 0.83 -18.35
C ARG A 258 -0.42 -0.02 -19.58
N HIS A 259 -0.17 0.62 -20.71
CA HIS A 259 0.05 -0.09 -21.98
C HIS A 259 1.35 -0.90 -21.94
N ILE A 260 2.43 -0.27 -21.45
CA ILE A 260 3.73 -0.93 -21.28
C ILE A 260 3.63 -2.09 -20.28
N CYS A 261 2.91 -1.90 -19.17
CA CYS A 261 2.72 -2.94 -18.16
C CYS A 261 1.97 -4.15 -18.71
N LEU A 262 0.90 -3.93 -19.47
CA LEU A 262 0.11 -5.01 -20.10
C LEU A 262 0.92 -5.79 -21.13
N GLU A 263 1.71 -5.11 -21.95
CA GLU A 263 2.53 -5.76 -22.99
C GLU A 263 3.71 -6.51 -22.41
N SER A 264 4.46 -5.88 -21.49
CA SER A 264 5.70 -6.45 -20.99
C SER A 264 5.49 -7.51 -19.92
N ARG A 265 4.43 -7.42 -19.13
CA ARG A 265 4.17 -8.25 -17.94
C ARG A 265 5.44 -8.43 -17.10
N ALA A 266 6.14 -7.33 -16.90
CA ALA A 266 7.47 -7.33 -16.30
C ALA A 266 7.45 -7.09 -14.78
N ALA A 267 6.27 -6.92 -14.17
CA ALA A 267 6.17 -6.76 -12.72
C ALA A 267 6.57 -8.06 -12.01
N ALA A 268 7.26 -7.90 -10.88
CA ALA A 268 7.83 -8.99 -10.11
C ALA A 268 7.87 -8.66 -8.63
N ILE A 269 7.92 -9.69 -7.79
CA ILE A 269 8.14 -9.58 -6.36
C ILE A 269 9.46 -10.25 -6.01
N HIS A 270 10.29 -9.54 -5.27
CA HIS A 270 11.56 -10.03 -4.75
C HIS A 270 11.52 -10.03 -3.23
N ALA A 271 12.33 -10.86 -2.61
CA ALA A 271 12.50 -10.94 -1.18
C ALA A 271 13.96 -10.71 -0.79
N LEU A 272 14.17 -10.04 0.33
CA LEU A 272 15.47 -9.79 0.93
C LEU A 272 15.35 -9.97 2.45
N GLU A 273 16.36 -10.57 3.07
CA GLU A 273 16.44 -10.66 4.53
C GLU A 273 16.90 -9.32 5.12
N VAL A 274 16.23 -8.86 6.17
CA VAL A 274 16.54 -7.63 6.89
C VAL A 274 16.79 -7.91 8.37
N SER A 275 17.51 -6.99 9.03
CA SER A 275 17.93 -7.17 10.42
C SER A 275 16.81 -6.98 11.43
N ILE A 276 15.86 -6.09 11.15
CA ILE A 276 14.75 -5.75 12.05
C ILE A 276 13.48 -6.40 11.53
N PRO A 277 12.75 -7.18 12.35
CA PRO A 277 11.53 -7.87 11.92
C PRO A 277 10.34 -6.90 11.78
N SER A 278 9.24 -7.40 11.23
CA SER A 278 7.91 -6.76 11.32
C SER A 278 7.46 -6.63 12.78
N THR A 279 6.55 -5.73 13.04
CA THR A 279 5.85 -5.58 14.34
C THR A 279 4.97 -6.77 14.65
#